data_b4f4ec934e44a9eefdcde05090259ec7
#
_entry.id   b4f4ec934e44a9eefdcde05090259ec7
#
_cell.length_a   1.000
_cell.length_b   1.000
_cell.length_c   1.000
_cell.angle_alpha   90.00
_cell.angle_beta   90.00
_cell.angle_gamma   90.00
#
_symmetry.space_group_name_H-M   'P 1'
#
loop_
_entity.id
_entity.type
_entity.pdbx_description
1 polymer ?
#
loop_
_entity_poly.entity_id
_entity_poly.type
_entity_poly.pdbx_seq_one_letter_code
_entity_poly.pdbx_strand_id
1 'polypeptide(L)'
;MDDLNDKKLTYPSNHTNHSNHNNSNFNNEALKFQLLEELPQSIQRYLSNFSVNEIKIIKPVLLKAKTSFNNSIDTYYLLEDMEIEILHVLKRFKAMLIQKNETVVSMQGYLMKSLKSEFAEMHTLNKRRDNLPITSLFNQ
;
A
#
# COMPACT_ATOMS: atom_id res chain seq x y z
N MET A 1 27.47 -43.66 -24.89
CA MET A 1 27.96 -43.41 -23.53
C MET A 1 28.16 -41.95 -23.27
N ASP A 2 28.89 -41.28 -24.09
CA ASP A 2 29.13 -39.85 -23.91
C ASP A 2 27.87 -39.03 -24.09
N ASP A 3 26.96 -39.52 -24.93
CA ASP A 3 25.70 -38.81 -25.14
C ASP A 3 24.89 -38.68 -23.87
N LEU A 4 24.92 -39.69 -23.02
CA LEU A 4 24.20 -39.64 -21.75
C LEU A 4 24.80 -38.62 -20.82
N ASN A 5 26.09 -38.46 -20.81
CA ASN A 5 26.76 -37.48 -20.00
C ASN A 5 26.43 -36.06 -20.46
N ASP A 6 26.37 -35.87 -21.76
CA ASP A 6 26.00 -34.60 -22.33
C ASP A 6 24.58 -34.22 -21.95
N LYS A 7 23.66 -35.16 -21.97
CA LYS A 7 22.28 -34.94 -21.57
C LYS A 7 22.18 -34.55 -20.11
N LYS A 8 22.99 -35.19 -19.27
CA LYS A 8 22.99 -34.85 -17.85
C LYS A 8 23.44 -33.43 -17.61
N LEU A 9 24.39 -32.94 -18.36
CA LEU A 9 24.87 -31.59 -18.24
C LEU A 9 23.77 -30.58 -18.60
N THR A 10 22.97 -30.93 -19.60
CA THR A 10 21.89 -30.03 -20.03
C THR A 10 20.79 -29.90 -18.99
N TYR A 11 20.38 -31.02 -18.42
CA TYR A 11 19.28 -31.00 -17.44
C TYR A 11 19.56 -30.14 -16.20
N PRO A 12 20.72 -30.25 -15.56
CA PRO A 12 21.02 -29.42 -14.41
C PRO A 12 20.92 -27.95 -14.69
N SER A 13 21.36 -27.49 -15.85
CA SER A 13 21.28 -26.06 -16.21
C SER A 13 19.85 -25.59 -16.27
N ASN A 14 18.98 -26.34 -16.94
CA ASN A 14 17.57 -25.97 -17.07
C ASN A 14 16.88 -25.97 -15.70
N HIS A 15 17.19 -26.95 -14.89
CA HIS A 15 16.63 -27.07 -13.56
C HIS A 15 17.05 -25.89 -12.67
N THR A 16 18.31 -25.49 -12.77
CA THR A 16 18.82 -24.35 -12.00
C THR A 16 18.10 -23.07 -12.35
N ASN A 17 17.87 -22.80 -13.63
CA ASN A 17 17.14 -21.62 -14.06
C ASN A 17 15.72 -21.61 -13.51
N HIS A 18 15.05 -22.74 -13.52
CA HIS A 18 13.72 -22.87 -12.98
C HIS A 18 13.70 -22.61 -11.46
N SER A 19 14.66 -23.13 -10.73
CA SER A 19 14.79 -22.92 -9.30
C SER A 19 15.03 -21.45 -8.96
N ASN A 20 15.89 -20.79 -9.73
CA ASN A 20 16.16 -19.36 -9.51
C ASN A 20 14.91 -18.52 -9.69
N HIS A 21 14.07 -18.84 -10.66
CA HIS A 21 12.83 -18.14 -10.88
C HIS A 21 11.88 -18.29 -9.69
N ASN A 22 11.74 -19.50 -9.17
CA ASN A 22 10.89 -19.77 -8.01
C ASN A 22 11.41 -19.07 -6.76
N ASN A 23 12.73 -19.07 -6.55
CA ASN A 23 13.35 -18.38 -5.44
C ASN A 23 13.12 -16.87 -5.50
N SER A 24 13.16 -16.31 -6.69
CA SER A 24 12.93 -14.89 -6.90
C SER A 24 11.50 -14.50 -6.47
N ASN A 25 10.52 -15.30 -6.87
CA ASN A 25 9.12 -15.06 -6.49
C ASN A 25 8.92 -15.18 -4.98
N PHE A 26 9.52 -16.20 -4.38
CA PHE A 26 9.45 -16.40 -2.94
C PHE A 26 10.05 -15.21 -2.19
N ASN A 27 11.21 -14.73 -2.64
CA ASN A 27 11.88 -13.59 -2.04
C ASN A 27 11.03 -12.32 -2.15
N ASN A 28 10.37 -12.10 -3.28
CA ASN A 28 9.49 -10.95 -3.47
C ASN A 28 8.30 -10.99 -2.51
N GLU A 29 7.70 -12.15 -2.33
CA GLU A 29 6.58 -12.27 -1.39
C GLU A 29 7.03 -12.06 0.06
N ALA A 30 8.21 -12.56 0.43
CA ALA A 30 8.78 -12.34 1.75
C ALA A 30 9.08 -10.86 1.99
N LEU A 31 9.62 -10.17 0.99
CA LEU A 31 9.87 -8.73 1.06
C LEU A 31 8.59 -7.94 1.21
N LYS A 32 7.54 -8.28 0.46
CA LYS A 32 6.25 -7.63 0.59
C LYS A 32 5.70 -7.79 2.00
N PHE A 33 5.74 -9.00 2.53
CA PHE A 33 5.28 -9.26 3.89
C PHE A 33 6.02 -8.37 4.88
N GLN A 34 7.34 -8.33 4.77
CA GLN A 34 8.17 -7.53 5.66
C GLN A 34 7.88 -6.04 5.57
N LEU A 35 7.70 -5.53 4.35
CA LEU A 35 7.39 -4.11 4.14
C LEU A 35 6.02 -3.72 4.68
N LEU A 36 5.06 -4.64 4.65
CA LEU A 36 3.67 -4.34 4.97
C LEU A 36 3.28 -4.67 6.41
N GLU A 37 4.10 -5.41 7.15
CA GLU A 37 3.69 -6.00 8.43
C GLU A 37 3.27 -4.99 9.49
N GLU A 38 3.74 -3.75 9.42
CA GLU A 38 3.37 -2.73 10.40
C GLU A 38 2.13 -1.93 10.02
N LEU A 39 1.56 -2.19 8.85
CA LEU A 39 0.38 -1.49 8.37
C LEU A 39 -0.90 -2.24 8.79
N PRO A 40 -2.04 -1.54 8.87
CA PRO A 40 -3.32 -2.21 9.10
C PRO A 40 -3.59 -3.30 8.07
N GLN A 41 -4.27 -4.35 8.50
CA GLN A 41 -4.39 -5.57 7.70
C GLN A 41 -5.07 -5.36 6.36
N SER A 42 -6.10 -4.53 6.29
CA SER A 42 -6.78 -4.27 5.03
C SER A 42 -5.89 -3.53 4.03
N ILE A 43 -5.06 -2.62 4.55
CA ILE A 43 -4.08 -1.90 3.72
C ILE A 43 -3.01 -2.86 3.24
N GLN A 44 -2.52 -3.75 4.11
CA GLN A 44 -1.57 -4.79 3.70
C GLN A 44 -2.09 -5.60 2.53
N ARG A 45 -3.34 -6.09 2.65
CA ARG A 45 -3.96 -6.89 1.60
C ARG A 45 -4.05 -6.13 0.29
N TYR A 46 -4.47 -4.90 0.36
CA TYR A 46 -4.63 -4.11 -0.87
C TYR A 46 -3.28 -3.82 -1.52
N LEU A 47 -2.28 -3.42 -0.74
CA LEU A 47 -0.95 -3.11 -1.25
C LEU A 47 -0.20 -4.33 -1.76
N SER A 48 -0.58 -5.53 -1.33
CA SER A 48 0.03 -6.75 -1.85
C SER A 48 -0.19 -6.94 -3.35
N ASN A 49 -1.14 -6.21 -3.93
CA ASN A 49 -1.39 -6.20 -5.37
C ASN A 49 -0.40 -5.32 -6.14
N PHE A 50 0.41 -4.56 -5.46
CA PHE A 50 1.45 -3.73 -6.07
C PHE A 50 2.78 -4.48 -6.04
N SER A 51 3.71 -4.07 -6.89
CA SER A 51 5.07 -4.64 -6.89
C SER A 51 5.85 -4.18 -5.66
N VAL A 52 6.92 -4.90 -5.34
CA VAL A 52 7.82 -4.52 -4.24
C VAL A 52 8.32 -3.08 -4.41
N ASN A 53 8.74 -2.72 -5.63
CA ASN A 53 9.25 -1.38 -5.89
C ASN A 53 8.17 -0.31 -5.69
N GLU A 54 6.95 -0.62 -6.10
CA GLU A 54 5.82 0.30 -5.90
C GLU A 54 5.49 0.46 -4.42
N ILE A 55 5.50 -0.61 -3.66
CA ILE A 55 5.25 -0.58 -2.21
C ILE A 55 6.31 0.28 -1.52
N LYS A 56 7.57 0.16 -1.93
CA LYS A 56 8.66 0.98 -1.37
C LYS A 56 8.46 2.47 -1.58
N ILE A 57 7.70 2.85 -2.59
CA ILE A 57 7.34 4.25 -2.85
C ILE A 57 6.08 4.63 -2.10
N ILE A 58 5.05 3.81 -2.16
CA ILE A 58 3.73 4.11 -1.59
C ILE A 58 3.79 4.18 -0.06
N LYS A 59 4.43 3.22 0.59
CA LYS A 59 4.46 3.16 2.06
C LYS A 59 5.00 4.45 2.70
N PRO A 60 6.17 4.99 2.27
CA PRO A 60 6.65 6.24 2.84
C PRO A 60 5.69 7.41 2.61
N VAL A 61 4.98 7.43 1.48
CA VAL A 61 4.00 8.48 1.20
C VAL A 61 2.84 8.41 2.20
N LEU A 62 2.34 7.22 2.49
CA LEU A 62 1.30 7.02 3.50
C LEU A 62 1.73 7.55 4.87
N LEU A 63 2.92 7.17 5.31
CA LEU A 63 3.43 7.56 6.61
C LEU A 63 3.69 9.06 6.69
N LYS A 64 4.24 9.64 5.65
CA LYS A 64 4.46 11.10 5.59
C LYS A 64 3.16 11.87 5.55
N ALA A 65 2.19 11.39 4.81
CA ALA A 65 0.88 12.05 4.75
C ALA A 65 0.22 12.08 6.12
N LYS A 66 0.26 10.96 6.84
CA LYS A 66 -0.27 10.89 8.21
C LYS A 66 0.44 11.87 9.13
N THR A 67 1.77 11.83 9.14
CA THR A 67 2.58 12.67 10.02
C THR A 67 2.38 14.15 9.71
N SER A 68 2.42 14.50 8.43
CA SER A 68 2.23 15.88 7.99
C SER A 68 0.85 16.40 8.36
N PHE A 69 -0.18 15.58 8.17
CA PHE A 69 -1.54 15.97 8.51
C PHE A 69 -1.68 16.16 10.02
N ASN A 70 -1.22 15.20 10.81
CA ASN A 70 -1.29 15.31 12.27
C ASN A 70 -0.57 16.56 12.79
N ASN A 71 0.60 16.84 12.24
CA ASN A 71 1.36 18.03 12.67
C ASN A 71 0.67 19.33 12.30
N SER A 72 -0.01 19.36 11.15
CA SER A 72 -0.63 20.59 10.68
C SER A 72 -1.86 21.00 11.49
N ILE A 73 -2.54 20.05 12.11
CA ILE A 73 -3.76 20.33 12.88
C ILE A 73 -3.66 19.91 14.35
N ASP A 74 -2.46 19.54 14.78
CA ASP A 74 -2.17 19.14 16.17
C ASP A 74 -3.07 17.99 16.63
N THR A 75 -3.04 16.88 15.86
CA THR A 75 -3.78 15.66 16.18
C THR A 75 -2.85 14.45 16.20
N TYR A 76 -3.36 13.31 16.64
CA TYR A 76 -2.59 12.08 16.82
C TYR A 76 -3.30 10.88 16.22
N TYR A 77 -3.84 11.03 15.00
CA TYR A 77 -4.47 9.91 14.31
C TYR A 77 -3.45 8.82 14.02
N LEU A 78 -3.83 7.58 14.27
CA LEU A 78 -3.07 6.40 13.87
C LEU A 78 -3.52 5.95 12.49
N LEU A 79 -2.74 5.08 11.85
CA LEU A 79 -3.13 4.52 10.55
C LEU A 79 -4.44 3.77 10.65
N GLU A 80 -4.68 3.09 11.78
CA GLU A 80 -5.93 2.37 12.04
C GLU A 80 -7.14 3.30 12.03
N ASP A 81 -6.98 4.52 12.51
CA ASP A 81 -8.04 5.53 12.51
C ASP A 81 -8.38 6.01 11.10
N MET A 82 -7.42 5.90 10.18
CA MET A 82 -7.52 6.40 8.82
C MET A 82 -7.64 5.27 7.78
N GLU A 83 -7.85 4.06 8.24
CA GLU A 83 -7.77 2.86 7.39
C GLU A 83 -8.72 2.92 6.20
N ILE A 84 -9.98 3.28 6.44
CA ILE A 84 -11.00 3.35 5.39
C ILE A 84 -10.64 4.43 4.37
N GLU A 85 -10.19 5.58 4.85
CA GLU A 85 -9.81 6.70 4.00
C GLU A 85 -8.61 6.36 3.13
N ILE A 86 -7.61 5.70 3.71
CA ILE A 86 -6.43 5.27 2.96
C ILE A 86 -6.82 4.27 1.87
N LEU A 87 -7.69 3.31 2.18
CA LEU A 87 -8.15 2.34 1.19
C LEU A 87 -8.88 3.02 0.04
N HIS A 88 -9.75 3.97 0.33
CA HIS A 88 -10.45 4.73 -0.72
C HIS A 88 -9.47 5.43 -1.65
N VAL A 89 -8.48 6.10 -1.06
CA VAL A 89 -7.47 6.81 -1.85
C VAL A 89 -6.65 5.84 -2.69
N LEU A 90 -6.20 4.73 -2.12
CA LEU A 90 -5.40 3.74 -2.84
C LEU A 90 -6.16 3.11 -4.00
N LYS A 91 -7.44 2.84 -3.82
CA LYS A 91 -8.27 2.28 -4.91
C LYS A 91 -8.43 3.28 -6.05
N ARG A 92 -8.71 4.55 -5.73
CA ARG A 92 -8.78 5.59 -6.76
C ARG A 92 -7.44 5.81 -7.43
N PHE A 93 -6.37 5.76 -6.66
CA PHE A 93 -5.01 5.90 -7.16
C PHE A 93 -4.69 4.82 -8.18
N LYS A 94 -4.96 3.56 -7.86
CA LYS A 94 -4.72 2.45 -8.76
C LYS A 94 -5.54 2.56 -10.05
N ALA A 95 -6.80 2.93 -9.92
CA ALA A 95 -7.67 3.14 -11.07
C ALA A 95 -7.12 4.24 -11.98
N MET A 96 -6.62 5.32 -11.38
CA MET A 96 -6.04 6.42 -12.14
C MET A 96 -4.74 6.04 -12.85
N LEU A 97 -3.88 5.27 -12.19
CA LEU A 97 -2.64 4.79 -12.83
C LEU A 97 -2.96 3.99 -14.08
N ILE A 98 -3.96 3.12 -14.01
CA ILE A 98 -4.37 2.30 -15.14
C ILE A 98 -4.99 3.17 -16.23
N GLN A 99 -5.92 4.02 -15.87
CA GLN A 99 -6.67 4.85 -16.82
C GLN A 99 -5.77 5.81 -17.59
N LYS A 100 -4.79 6.40 -16.90
CA LYS A 100 -3.89 7.38 -17.51
C LYS A 100 -2.57 6.79 -17.95
N ASN A 101 -2.38 5.49 -17.76
CA ASN A 101 -1.13 4.79 -18.08
C ASN A 101 0.07 5.49 -17.44
N GLU A 102 -0.05 5.80 -16.15
CA GLU A 102 0.98 6.45 -15.36
C GLU A 102 1.65 5.48 -14.40
N THR A 103 2.80 5.85 -13.86
CA THR A 103 3.54 5.04 -12.89
C THR A 103 3.35 5.58 -11.47
N VAL A 104 3.60 4.72 -10.49
CA VAL A 104 3.57 5.13 -9.09
C VAL A 104 4.60 6.25 -8.85
N VAL A 105 5.78 6.13 -9.46
CA VAL A 105 6.85 7.14 -9.29
C VAL A 105 6.37 8.51 -9.74
N SER A 106 5.76 8.58 -10.92
CA SER A 106 5.32 9.87 -11.47
C SER A 106 4.14 10.46 -10.71
N MET A 107 3.37 9.63 -10.00
CA MET A 107 2.12 10.05 -9.36
C MET A 107 2.20 10.13 -7.84
N GLN A 108 3.41 10.09 -7.24
CA GLN A 108 3.55 10.19 -5.78
C GLN A 108 2.98 11.49 -5.22
N GLY A 109 3.19 12.60 -5.90
CA GLY A 109 2.65 13.89 -5.46
C GLY A 109 1.13 13.90 -5.44
N TYR A 110 0.51 13.29 -6.44
CA TYR A 110 -0.93 13.13 -6.49
C TYR A 110 -1.42 12.27 -5.33
N LEU A 111 -0.72 11.18 -5.04
CA LEU A 111 -1.07 10.31 -3.92
C LEU A 111 -1.01 11.06 -2.59
N MET A 112 0.09 11.80 -2.35
CA MET A 112 0.26 12.59 -1.14
C MET A 112 -0.88 13.60 -0.97
N LYS A 113 -1.21 14.33 -2.01
CA LYS A 113 -2.25 15.35 -1.99
C LYS A 113 -3.62 14.73 -1.75
N SER A 114 -3.90 13.60 -2.39
CA SER A 114 -5.16 12.89 -2.23
C SER A 114 -5.35 12.38 -0.80
N LEU A 115 -4.30 11.84 -0.21
CA LEU A 115 -4.34 11.36 1.18
C LEU A 115 -4.62 12.50 2.14
N LYS A 116 -3.91 13.62 2.03
CA LYS A 116 -4.11 14.76 2.91
C LYS A 116 -5.51 15.33 2.78
N SER A 117 -6.03 15.40 1.57
CA SER A 117 -7.38 15.89 1.31
C SER A 117 -8.43 14.98 1.97
N GLU A 118 -8.26 13.67 1.84
CA GLU A 118 -9.17 12.69 2.44
C GLU A 118 -9.10 12.75 3.98
N PHE A 119 -7.92 12.90 4.55
CA PHE A 119 -7.75 13.03 5.99
C PHE A 119 -8.41 14.31 6.51
N ALA A 120 -8.30 15.41 5.78
CA ALA A 120 -8.94 16.66 6.16
C ALA A 120 -10.47 16.53 6.19
N GLU A 121 -11.03 15.85 5.20
CA GLU A 121 -12.47 15.59 5.14
C GLU A 121 -12.91 14.70 6.30
N MET A 122 -12.18 13.64 6.57
CA MET A 122 -12.45 12.75 7.71
C MET A 122 -12.45 13.53 9.02
N HIS A 123 -11.44 14.36 9.21
CA HIS A 123 -11.31 15.17 10.43
C HIS A 123 -12.49 16.12 10.60
N THR A 124 -12.90 16.75 9.53
CA THR A 124 -14.07 17.65 9.55
C THR A 124 -15.33 16.90 9.97
N LEU A 125 -15.54 15.70 9.43
CA LEU A 125 -16.68 14.87 9.78
C LEU A 125 -16.62 14.43 11.24
N ASN A 126 -15.45 14.05 11.73
CA ASN A 126 -15.27 13.67 13.12
C ASN A 126 -15.57 14.84 14.07
N LYS A 127 -15.13 16.03 13.72
CA LYS A 127 -15.42 17.23 14.52
C LYS A 127 -16.90 17.54 14.58
N ARG A 128 -17.59 17.41 13.46
CA ARG A 128 -19.05 17.63 13.43
C ARG A 128 -19.76 16.65 14.35
N ARG A 129 -19.36 15.39 14.30
CA ARG A 129 -19.95 14.35 15.14
C ARG A 129 -19.72 14.62 16.62
N ASP A 130 -18.50 15.01 16.98
CA ASP A 130 -18.13 15.28 18.36
C ASP A 130 -18.83 16.52 18.93
N ASN A 131 -19.20 17.45 18.05
CA ASN A 131 -19.87 18.68 18.46
C ASN A 131 -21.39 18.57 18.51
N LEU A 132 -21.97 17.42 18.13
CA LEU A 132 -23.41 17.23 18.22
C LEU A 132 -23.82 17.13 19.68
N PRO A 133 -24.89 17.88 20.10
CA PRO A 133 -25.39 17.76 21.46
C PRO A 133 -25.93 16.35 21.71
N ILE A 134 -25.56 15.76 22.85
CA ILE A 134 -26.00 14.42 23.23
C ILE A 134 -27.53 14.35 23.28
N THR A 135 -28.18 15.39 23.80
CA THR A 135 -29.62 15.45 23.92
C THR A 135 -30.34 15.36 22.60
N SER A 136 -29.78 15.93 21.52
CA SER A 136 -30.41 15.83 20.20
C SER A 136 -30.35 14.43 19.63
N LEU A 137 -29.38 13.62 20.02
CA LEU A 137 -29.28 12.23 19.58
C LEU A 137 -30.34 11.34 20.20
N PHE A 138 -30.73 11.63 21.46
CA PHE A 138 -31.68 10.81 22.20
C PHE A 138 -33.12 11.25 22.02
N ASN A 139 -33.33 12.47 21.57
CA ASN A 139 -34.69 13.00 21.36
C ASN A 139 -35.25 12.69 20.00
N GLN A 140 -34.51 11.96 19.20
CA GLN A 140 -34.99 11.48 17.93
C GLN A 140 -35.49 10.06 18.05
#